data_b553f8864c7e39dcb00826ee3de653bf
#
_entry.id   b553f8864c7e39dcb00826ee3de653bf
#
_cell.length_a   1.000
_cell.length_b   1.000
_cell.length_c   1.000
_cell.angle_alpha   90.00
_cell.angle_beta   90.00
_cell.angle_gamma   90.00
#
_symmetry.space_group_name_H-M   'P 1'
#
loop_
_entity.id
_entity.type
_entity.pdbx_description
1 polymer ?
#
loop_
_entity_poly.entity_id
_entity_poly.type
_entity_poly.pdbx_seq_one_letter_code
_entity_poly.pdbx_strand_id
1 'polypeptide(L)'
;HFELDGYQVLRGVLHQGGMDPNLLSNYDLVMSGHFHNGHKKNNVHYLGTQYQITFSDLNDQKGFHVFDTEDNSLTQIKNPDRLFVKIAYDDSDPSVIESIDPTHFEGKYVRLYVNNKENSSLFERFLDSLYEAKATNVVVFDEVVEREYTEDIDLSVDTLTLINQEIDDSVPENIDREKLKKVVRELYLESLTK
;
A
#
# COMPACT_ATOMS: atom_id res chain seq x y z
N HIS A 1 -3.08 21.18 3.40
CA HIS A 1 -3.00 19.80 3.91
C HIS A 1 -4.32 19.44 4.59
N PHE A 2 -5.26 18.86 3.87
CA PHE A 2 -6.61 18.60 4.34
C PHE A 2 -7.20 17.37 3.62
N GLU A 3 -8.27 16.84 4.17
CA GLU A 3 -9.05 15.74 3.62
C GLU A 3 -10.31 16.29 2.95
N LEU A 4 -10.50 16.01 1.67
CA LEU A 4 -11.70 16.40 0.93
C LEU A 4 -12.59 15.17 0.71
N ASP A 5 -13.88 15.39 0.88
CA ASP A 5 -14.88 14.37 0.59
C ASP A 5 -14.88 13.96 -0.89
N GLY A 6 -14.96 12.67 -1.16
CA GLY A 6 -14.98 12.12 -2.51
C GLY A 6 -13.65 12.20 -3.27
N TYR A 7 -12.51 12.39 -2.57
CA TYR A 7 -11.16 12.29 -3.13
C TYR A 7 -10.50 10.96 -2.73
N GLN A 8 -9.49 10.52 -3.50
CA GLN A 8 -8.88 9.20 -3.29
C GLN A 8 -7.89 9.20 -2.12
N VAL A 9 -8.16 8.39 -1.10
CA VAL A 9 -7.20 8.08 -0.03
C VAL A 9 -6.12 7.13 -0.55
N LEU A 10 -6.56 6.07 -1.23
CA LEU A 10 -5.75 5.09 -1.95
C LEU A 10 -6.31 4.95 -3.36
N ARG A 11 -5.57 4.29 -4.23
CA ARG A 11 -6.02 4.04 -5.61
C ARG A 11 -7.34 3.29 -5.61
N GLY A 12 -8.40 3.94 -6.10
CA GLY A 12 -9.75 3.39 -6.14
C GLY A 12 -10.58 3.55 -4.86
N VAL A 13 -9.99 4.01 -3.74
CA VAL A 13 -10.68 4.20 -2.46
C VAL A 13 -10.97 5.69 -2.24
N LEU A 14 -12.24 6.04 -2.14
CA LEU A 14 -12.66 7.43 -1.90
C LEU A 14 -12.79 7.72 -0.41
N HIS A 15 -12.29 8.89 0.00
CA HIS A 15 -12.50 9.43 1.34
C HIS A 15 -13.95 9.87 1.51
N GLN A 16 -14.54 9.56 2.67
CA GLN A 16 -15.89 9.97 3.05
C GLN A 16 -15.85 10.79 4.34
N GLY A 17 -16.67 11.85 4.41
CA GLY A 17 -16.78 12.66 5.61
C GLY A 17 -15.71 13.73 5.77
N GLY A 18 -14.95 14.02 4.72
CA GLY A 18 -14.00 15.13 4.70
C GLY A 18 -14.66 16.49 4.46
N MET A 19 -13.83 17.52 4.27
CA MET A 19 -14.30 18.88 3.96
C MET A 19 -14.98 18.91 2.58
N ASP A 20 -16.07 19.66 2.45
CA ASP A 20 -16.75 19.86 1.17
C ASP A 20 -15.83 20.56 0.15
N PRO A 21 -15.48 19.92 -0.98
CA PRO A 21 -14.63 20.50 -2.00
C PRO A 21 -15.20 21.77 -2.65
N ASN A 22 -16.51 22.00 -2.57
CA ASN A 22 -17.13 23.22 -3.10
C ASN A 22 -16.63 24.49 -2.41
N LEU A 23 -16.14 24.39 -1.17
CA LEU A 23 -15.51 25.51 -0.46
C LEU A 23 -14.26 26.05 -1.18
N LEU A 24 -13.67 25.26 -2.06
CA LEU A 24 -12.46 25.59 -2.81
C LEU A 24 -12.74 25.98 -4.27
N SER A 25 -14.01 26.06 -4.68
CA SER A 25 -14.42 26.32 -6.07
C SER A 25 -14.02 27.68 -6.62
N ASN A 26 -13.78 28.67 -5.74
CA ASN A 26 -13.38 30.03 -6.11
C ASN A 26 -11.87 30.18 -6.41
N TYR A 27 -11.08 29.12 -6.24
CA TYR A 27 -9.65 29.13 -6.56
C TYR A 27 -9.42 28.48 -7.92
N ASP A 28 -8.51 29.05 -8.72
CA ASP A 28 -8.15 28.50 -10.04
C ASP A 28 -7.39 27.18 -9.90
N LEU A 29 -6.56 27.08 -8.87
CA LEU A 29 -5.73 25.90 -8.56
C LEU A 29 -5.61 25.73 -7.05
N VAL A 30 -5.82 24.52 -6.59
CA VAL A 30 -5.60 24.10 -5.20
C VAL A 30 -4.62 22.93 -5.19
N MET A 31 -3.53 23.08 -4.47
CA MET A 31 -2.56 22.01 -4.24
C MET A 31 -2.63 21.55 -2.80
N SER A 32 -2.78 20.23 -2.57
CA SER A 32 -2.86 19.64 -1.25
C SER A 32 -1.92 18.45 -1.11
N GLY A 33 -1.40 18.27 0.11
CA GLY A 33 -0.79 17.03 0.57
C GLY A 33 -1.82 16.12 1.24
N HIS A 34 -1.42 15.36 2.25
CA HIS A 34 -2.15 14.40 3.05
C HIS A 34 -2.25 13.02 2.39
N PHE A 35 -2.92 12.87 1.26
CA PHE A 35 -3.01 11.58 0.59
C PHE A 35 -1.70 11.22 -0.13
N HIS A 36 -1.26 9.97 0.06
CA HIS A 36 -0.01 9.47 -0.53
C HIS A 36 -0.11 9.31 -2.05
N ASN A 37 -1.32 9.00 -2.55
CA ASN A 37 -1.57 8.84 -3.97
C ASN A 37 -1.88 10.20 -4.61
N GLY A 38 -1.02 10.62 -5.55
CA GLY A 38 -1.24 11.84 -6.32
C GLY A 38 -2.40 11.67 -7.30
N HIS A 39 -3.38 12.60 -7.24
CA HIS A 39 -4.51 12.62 -8.17
C HIS A 39 -5.12 13.99 -8.29
N LYS A 40 -5.87 14.18 -9.37
CA LYS A 40 -6.55 15.44 -9.68
C LYS A 40 -8.04 15.22 -9.83
N LYS A 41 -8.83 16.12 -9.25
CA LYS A 41 -10.27 16.25 -9.51
C LYS A 41 -10.65 17.73 -9.49
N ASN A 42 -11.29 18.22 -10.56
CA ASN A 42 -11.60 19.64 -10.76
C ASN A 42 -10.33 20.53 -10.66
N ASN A 43 -10.37 21.58 -9.84
CA ASN A 43 -9.28 22.51 -9.59
C ASN A 43 -8.33 22.05 -8.47
N VAL A 44 -8.59 20.90 -7.82
CA VAL A 44 -7.78 20.38 -6.72
C VAL A 44 -6.84 19.29 -7.19
N HIS A 45 -5.56 19.44 -6.85
CA HIS A 45 -4.49 18.48 -7.08
C HIS A 45 -3.94 18.00 -5.74
N TYR A 46 -4.15 16.72 -5.40
CA TYR A 46 -3.36 16.04 -4.39
C TYR A 46 -2.02 15.65 -4.99
N LEU A 47 -0.93 16.20 -4.43
CA LEU A 47 0.41 16.05 -5.01
C LEU A 47 1.00 14.67 -4.77
N GLY A 48 0.49 13.93 -3.77
CA GLY A 48 1.07 12.67 -3.35
C GLY A 48 2.39 12.86 -2.58
N THR A 49 3.14 11.78 -2.43
CA THR A 49 4.45 11.78 -1.75
C THR A 49 5.59 11.73 -2.75
N GLN A 50 6.76 12.29 -2.36
CA GLN A 50 7.95 12.29 -3.23
C GLN A 50 8.58 10.92 -3.40
N TYR A 51 8.39 10.03 -2.41
CA TYR A 51 8.89 8.66 -2.38
C TYR A 51 7.84 7.74 -1.72
N GLN A 52 8.05 6.45 -1.79
CA GLN A 52 7.22 5.46 -1.14
C GLN A 52 7.42 5.50 0.37
N ILE A 53 6.35 5.57 1.17
CA ILE A 53 6.39 5.60 2.65
C ILE A 53 5.98 4.25 3.23
N THR A 54 5.05 3.56 2.56
CA THR A 54 4.52 2.26 2.98
C THR A 54 4.42 1.29 1.82
N PHE A 55 4.19 0.00 2.09
CA PHE A 55 3.96 -1.00 1.04
C PHE A 55 2.69 -0.73 0.21
N SER A 56 1.72 0.02 0.72
CA SER A 56 0.56 0.44 -0.09
C SER A 56 0.94 1.36 -1.25
N ASP A 57 2.11 2.00 -1.17
CA ASP A 57 2.65 2.86 -2.22
C ASP A 57 3.39 2.11 -3.35
N LEU A 58 3.47 0.78 -3.28
CA LEU A 58 4.33 -0.06 -4.12
C LEU A 58 4.21 0.25 -5.62
N ASN A 59 2.99 0.45 -6.10
CA ASN A 59 2.70 0.66 -7.52
C ASN A 59 2.41 2.13 -7.86
N ASP A 60 2.52 3.04 -6.89
CA ASP A 60 2.24 4.45 -7.11
C ASP A 60 3.40 5.16 -7.78
N GLN A 61 3.08 6.07 -8.69
CA GLN A 61 4.06 6.99 -9.25
C GLN A 61 4.34 8.10 -8.23
N LYS A 62 5.54 8.07 -7.65
CA LYS A 62 6.01 9.08 -6.71
C LYS A 62 6.84 10.16 -7.40
N GLY A 63 6.99 11.32 -6.72
CA GLY A 63 7.76 12.44 -7.25
C GLY A 63 7.37 13.77 -6.62
N PHE A 64 7.98 14.84 -7.08
CA PHE A 64 7.61 16.20 -6.69
C PHE A 64 7.04 16.98 -7.87
N HIS A 65 6.47 18.13 -7.61
CA HIS A 65 5.85 18.95 -8.65
C HIS A 65 6.56 20.30 -8.79
N VAL A 66 6.66 20.76 -10.01
CA VAL A 66 7.09 22.12 -10.37
C VAL A 66 5.85 22.87 -10.84
N PHE A 67 5.59 24.01 -10.22
CA PHE A 67 4.53 24.91 -10.63
C PHE A 67 5.13 26.09 -11.37
N ASP A 68 4.69 26.29 -12.62
CA ASP A 68 5.06 27.44 -13.43
C ASP A 68 4.03 28.54 -13.26
N THR A 69 4.46 29.73 -12.83
CA THR A 69 3.59 30.86 -12.56
C THR A 69 3.26 31.68 -13.81
N GLU A 70 3.94 31.44 -14.94
CA GLU A 70 3.69 32.16 -16.18
C GLU A 70 2.46 31.59 -16.89
N ASP A 71 2.35 30.27 -16.93
CA ASP A 71 1.24 29.57 -17.60
C ASP A 71 0.33 28.78 -16.65
N ASN A 72 0.60 28.83 -15.34
CA ASN A 72 -0.11 28.07 -14.30
C ASN A 72 -0.05 26.56 -14.48
N SER A 73 0.97 26.05 -15.13
CA SER A 73 1.16 24.61 -15.31
C SER A 73 1.74 23.94 -14.07
N LEU A 74 1.32 22.70 -13.82
CA LEU A 74 1.81 21.85 -12.73
C LEU A 74 2.39 20.56 -13.34
N THR A 75 3.71 20.43 -13.29
CA THR A 75 4.43 19.30 -13.89
C THR A 75 5.00 18.40 -12.79
N GLN A 76 4.70 17.10 -12.84
CA GLN A 76 5.30 16.12 -11.93
C GLN A 76 6.68 15.69 -12.45
N ILE A 77 7.69 15.81 -11.60
CA ILE A 77 9.01 15.23 -11.78
C ILE A 77 9.00 13.87 -11.04
N LYS A 78 9.05 12.82 -11.83
CA LYS A 78 8.94 11.45 -11.30
C LYS A 78 10.18 11.04 -10.54
N ASN A 79 9.99 10.40 -9.38
CA ASN A 79 11.05 9.71 -8.68
C ASN A 79 11.22 8.31 -9.28
N PRO A 80 12.38 7.96 -9.83
CA PRO A 80 12.64 6.61 -10.36
C PRO A 80 12.88 5.59 -9.24
N ASP A 81 13.27 6.02 -8.04
CA ASP A 81 13.65 5.15 -6.95
C ASP A 81 12.43 4.47 -6.31
N ARG A 82 12.58 3.20 -6.03
CA ARG A 82 11.60 2.36 -5.33
C ARG A 82 12.21 1.87 -4.03
N LEU A 83 11.51 2.08 -2.91
CA LEU A 83 11.93 1.59 -1.59
C LEU A 83 11.35 0.22 -1.28
N PHE A 84 10.14 -0.05 -1.74
CA PHE A 84 9.43 -1.30 -1.48
C PHE A 84 9.41 -2.18 -2.71
N VAL A 85 9.71 -3.46 -2.51
CA VAL A 85 9.74 -4.48 -3.56
C VAL A 85 8.97 -5.71 -3.10
N LYS A 86 8.20 -6.29 -4.02
CA LYS A 86 7.53 -7.57 -3.85
C LYS A 86 8.19 -8.58 -4.78
N ILE A 87 8.60 -9.71 -4.23
CA ILE A 87 9.16 -10.85 -4.97
C ILE A 87 8.23 -12.04 -4.79
N ALA A 88 7.88 -12.70 -5.87
CA ALA A 88 7.27 -14.02 -5.84
C ALA A 88 8.39 -15.04 -6.03
N TYR A 89 8.63 -15.89 -5.02
CA TYR A 89 9.58 -16.98 -5.08
C TYR A 89 8.87 -18.25 -5.55
N ASP A 90 9.38 -18.85 -6.60
CA ASP A 90 8.92 -20.13 -7.14
C ASP A 90 10.13 -20.84 -7.74
N ASP A 91 10.53 -21.96 -7.15
CA ASP A 91 11.68 -22.74 -7.58
C ASP A 91 11.34 -23.95 -8.44
N SER A 92 10.13 -24.01 -9.00
CA SER A 92 9.77 -25.00 -10.03
C SER A 92 10.71 -24.89 -11.24
N ASP A 93 11.21 -23.69 -11.53
CA ASP A 93 12.31 -23.45 -12.46
C ASP A 93 13.45 -22.69 -11.74
N PRO A 94 14.47 -23.43 -11.23
CA PRO A 94 15.59 -22.83 -10.52
C PRO A 94 16.33 -21.74 -11.30
N SER A 95 16.34 -21.81 -12.64
CA SER A 95 17.05 -20.84 -13.48
C SER A 95 16.47 -19.42 -13.35
N VAL A 96 15.18 -19.31 -13.06
CA VAL A 96 14.51 -18.01 -12.83
C VAL A 96 15.07 -17.37 -11.56
N ILE A 97 15.18 -18.14 -10.48
CA ILE A 97 15.72 -17.64 -9.19
C ILE A 97 17.19 -17.26 -9.33
N GLU A 98 17.99 -18.10 -10.01
CA GLU A 98 19.42 -17.85 -10.22
C GLU A 98 19.69 -16.66 -11.16
N SER A 99 18.72 -16.25 -11.97
CA SER A 99 18.83 -15.08 -12.85
C SER A 99 18.57 -13.74 -12.13
N ILE A 100 18.02 -13.77 -10.92
CA ILE A 100 17.74 -12.56 -10.14
C ILE A 100 19.03 -11.97 -9.62
N ASP A 101 19.35 -10.73 -10.00
CA ASP A 101 20.49 -10.00 -9.46
C ASP A 101 20.15 -9.40 -8.08
N PRO A 102 20.74 -9.92 -6.99
CA PRO A 102 20.43 -9.47 -5.63
C PRO A 102 20.82 -8.02 -5.38
N THR A 103 21.77 -7.45 -6.15
CA THR A 103 22.23 -6.06 -5.95
C THR A 103 21.12 -5.03 -6.17
N HIS A 104 20.09 -5.39 -6.93
CA HIS A 104 18.90 -4.54 -7.12
C HIS A 104 18.09 -4.31 -5.83
N PHE A 105 18.34 -5.09 -4.77
CA PHE A 105 17.62 -4.99 -3.50
C PHE A 105 18.37 -4.23 -2.42
N GLU A 106 19.56 -3.69 -2.72
CA GLU A 106 20.30 -2.83 -1.80
C GLU A 106 19.43 -1.67 -1.31
N GLY A 107 19.31 -1.52 0.01
CA GLY A 107 18.51 -0.47 0.66
C GLY A 107 16.99 -0.63 0.52
N LYS A 108 16.49 -1.73 -0.03
CA LYS A 108 15.05 -1.97 -0.24
C LYS A 108 14.41 -2.68 0.95
N TYR A 109 13.10 -2.45 1.11
CA TYR A 109 12.22 -3.26 1.95
C TYR A 109 11.57 -4.32 1.06
N VAL A 110 11.87 -5.58 1.31
CA VAL A 110 11.47 -6.71 0.46
C VAL A 110 10.36 -7.51 1.14
N ARG A 111 9.27 -7.78 0.42
CA ARG A 111 8.29 -8.81 0.75
C ARG A 111 8.47 -9.99 -0.20
N LEU A 112 8.89 -11.12 0.36
CA LEU A 112 9.11 -12.36 -0.35
C LEU A 112 7.92 -13.30 -0.14
N TYR A 113 7.15 -13.53 -1.18
CA TYR A 113 6.03 -14.45 -1.19
C TYR A 113 6.48 -15.78 -1.77
N VAL A 114 6.41 -16.85 -0.98
CA VAL A 114 6.85 -18.18 -1.38
C VAL A 114 5.66 -18.93 -1.99
N ASN A 115 5.62 -19.02 -3.31
CA ASN A 115 4.58 -19.74 -4.04
C ASN A 115 4.91 -21.24 -4.13
N ASN A 116 6.18 -21.57 -4.35
CA ASN A 116 6.66 -22.94 -4.37
C ASN A 116 8.10 -23.01 -3.83
N LYS A 117 8.40 -24.03 -3.03
CA LYS A 117 9.68 -24.23 -2.35
C LYS A 117 10.01 -25.72 -2.32
N GLU A 118 10.41 -26.27 -3.47
CA GLU A 118 10.81 -27.67 -3.58
C GLU A 118 12.26 -27.87 -3.14
N ASN A 119 13.11 -26.84 -3.32
CA ASN A 119 14.52 -26.88 -2.98
C ASN A 119 14.85 -25.91 -1.84
N SER A 120 14.79 -26.39 -0.60
CA SER A 120 15.09 -25.58 0.59
C SER A 120 16.50 -24.98 0.55
N SER A 121 17.48 -25.67 -0.02
CA SER A 121 18.86 -25.19 -0.13
C SER A 121 18.98 -24.00 -1.12
N LEU A 122 18.19 -24.01 -2.20
CA LEU A 122 18.14 -22.90 -3.14
C LEU A 122 17.46 -21.69 -2.48
N PHE A 123 16.36 -21.93 -1.75
CA PHE A 123 15.66 -20.89 -1.02
C PHE A 123 16.56 -20.18 0.00
N GLU A 124 17.28 -20.94 0.84
CA GLU A 124 18.19 -20.38 1.84
C GLU A 124 19.29 -19.55 1.17
N ARG A 125 19.92 -20.05 0.11
CA ARG A 125 20.92 -19.29 -0.65
C ARG A 125 20.36 -18.00 -1.25
N PHE A 126 19.13 -18.05 -1.77
CA PHE A 126 18.46 -16.86 -2.29
C PHE A 126 18.20 -15.84 -1.18
N LEU A 127 17.69 -16.29 -0.04
CA LEU A 127 17.43 -15.43 1.12
C LEU A 127 18.72 -14.80 1.64
N ASP A 128 19.79 -15.59 1.78
CA ASP A 128 21.12 -15.09 2.19
C ASP A 128 21.62 -14.04 1.20
N SER A 129 21.43 -14.24 -0.11
CA SER A 129 21.85 -13.27 -1.13
C SER A 129 21.16 -11.90 -0.99
N LEU A 130 19.90 -11.86 -0.55
CA LEU A 130 19.19 -10.60 -0.27
C LEU A 130 19.79 -9.87 0.94
N TYR A 131 20.16 -10.60 1.98
CA TYR A 131 20.83 -10.00 3.15
C TYR A 131 22.26 -9.54 2.83
N GLU A 132 23.02 -10.32 2.07
CA GLU A 132 24.36 -9.93 1.60
C GLU A 132 24.32 -8.70 0.71
N ALA A 133 23.29 -8.54 -0.11
CA ALA A 133 23.02 -7.35 -0.91
C ALA A 133 22.57 -6.15 -0.07
N LYS A 134 22.48 -6.29 1.25
CA LYS A 134 22.08 -5.22 2.19
C LYS A 134 20.65 -4.71 1.94
N ALA A 135 19.72 -5.61 1.64
CA ALA A 135 18.31 -5.27 1.75
C ALA A 135 18.02 -4.73 3.17
N THR A 136 17.29 -3.63 3.26
CA THR A 136 17.00 -2.98 4.56
C THR A 136 16.15 -3.88 5.46
N ASN A 137 15.22 -4.61 4.87
CA ASN A 137 14.40 -5.60 5.57
C ASN A 137 13.86 -6.63 4.56
N VAL A 138 13.79 -7.88 4.97
CA VAL A 138 13.18 -8.96 4.19
C VAL A 138 12.13 -9.64 5.06
N VAL A 139 10.87 -9.60 4.62
CA VAL A 139 9.76 -10.31 5.28
C VAL A 139 9.32 -11.44 4.36
N VAL A 140 9.38 -12.67 4.86
CA VAL A 140 8.99 -13.88 4.14
C VAL A 140 7.55 -14.24 4.49
N PHE A 141 6.73 -14.49 3.48
CA PHE A 141 5.38 -15.02 3.57
C PHE A 141 5.40 -16.44 3.00
N ASP A 142 5.44 -17.45 3.86
CA ASP A 142 5.68 -18.87 3.53
C ASP A 142 4.40 -19.68 3.31
N GLU A 143 3.24 -19.08 3.37
CA GLU A 143 1.99 -19.67 2.88
C GLU A 143 1.23 -18.61 2.10
N VAL A 144 1.13 -18.80 0.81
CA VAL A 144 0.06 -18.20 0.04
C VAL A 144 -1.22 -18.95 0.43
N VAL A 145 -1.85 -18.56 1.53
CA VAL A 145 -3.29 -18.52 1.46
C VAL A 145 -3.53 -17.58 0.30
N GLU A 146 -3.88 -18.12 -0.86
CA GLU A 146 -4.58 -17.36 -1.90
C GLU A 146 -5.85 -16.78 -1.25
N ARG A 147 -5.69 -15.76 -0.44
CA ARG A 147 -6.68 -14.72 -0.43
C ARG A 147 -6.44 -14.10 -1.80
N GLU A 148 -7.19 -14.57 -2.79
CA GLU A 148 -7.60 -13.71 -3.87
C GLU A 148 -8.07 -12.42 -3.18
N TYR A 149 -7.16 -11.47 -3.04
CA TYR A 149 -7.57 -10.09 -3.10
C TYR A 149 -8.07 -9.95 -4.53
N THR A 150 -9.26 -10.48 -4.75
CA THR A 150 -10.08 -10.10 -5.87
C THR A 150 -10.05 -8.59 -5.84
N GLU A 151 -9.68 -7.99 -6.96
CA GLU A 151 -9.68 -6.53 -7.15
C GLU A 151 -11.08 -5.91 -6.90
N ASP A 152 -12.03 -6.72 -6.53
CA ASP A 152 -13.39 -6.42 -6.08
C ASP A 152 -13.53 -6.49 -4.55
N ILE A 153 -12.65 -5.82 -3.79
CA ILE A 153 -13.09 -5.39 -2.47
C ILE A 153 -14.17 -4.35 -2.73
N ASP A 154 -15.40 -4.71 -2.45
CA ASP A 154 -16.52 -3.77 -2.42
C ASP A 154 -16.22 -2.74 -1.31
N LEU A 155 -15.62 -1.63 -1.72
CA LEU A 155 -15.17 -0.55 -0.83
C LEU A 155 -16.35 0.25 -0.24
N SER A 156 -17.58 -0.16 -0.55
CA SER A 156 -18.79 0.30 0.14
C SER A 156 -18.95 -0.34 1.54
N VAL A 157 -18.15 -1.38 1.82
CA VAL A 157 -18.21 -2.10 3.10
C VAL A 157 -17.34 -1.37 4.12
N ASP A 158 -17.96 -0.88 5.20
CA ASP A 158 -17.27 -0.26 6.34
C ASP A 158 -16.16 -1.18 6.90
N THR A 159 -15.01 -0.59 7.28
CA THR A 159 -13.85 -1.30 7.81
C THR A 159 -14.21 -2.25 8.97
N LEU A 160 -15.15 -1.85 9.84
CA LEU A 160 -15.64 -2.72 10.93
C LEU A 160 -16.36 -3.95 10.42
N THR A 161 -17.08 -3.83 9.31
CA THR A 161 -17.77 -4.96 8.68
C THR A 161 -16.77 -5.96 8.13
N LEU A 162 -15.70 -5.50 7.47
CA LEU A 162 -14.62 -6.37 6.98
C LEU A 162 -13.90 -7.08 8.14
N ILE A 163 -13.60 -6.37 9.21
CA ILE A 163 -12.98 -6.96 10.41
C ILE A 163 -13.90 -8.00 11.05
N ASN A 164 -15.20 -7.71 11.16
CA ASN A 164 -16.17 -8.65 11.73
C ASN A 164 -16.30 -9.92 10.88
N GLN A 165 -16.29 -9.77 9.56
CA GLN A 165 -16.31 -10.88 8.62
C GLN A 165 -15.07 -11.75 8.76
N GLU A 166 -13.89 -11.13 8.88
CA GLU A 166 -12.62 -11.83 9.10
C GLU A 166 -12.63 -12.60 10.45
N ILE A 167 -13.21 -12.01 11.50
CA ILE A 167 -13.37 -12.71 12.80
C ILE A 167 -14.27 -13.94 12.64
N ASP A 168 -15.34 -13.83 11.87
CA ASP A 168 -16.26 -14.96 11.66
C ASP A 168 -15.60 -16.09 10.87
N ASP A 169 -14.75 -15.75 9.91
CA ASP A 169 -14.13 -16.72 8.99
C ASP A 169 -12.87 -17.38 9.59
N SER A 170 -12.05 -16.60 10.33
CA SER A 170 -10.70 -17.04 10.71
C SER A 170 -10.57 -17.41 12.20
N VAL A 171 -11.47 -16.97 13.09
CA VAL A 171 -11.35 -17.24 14.53
C VAL A 171 -11.96 -18.58 14.89
N PRO A 172 -11.20 -19.48 15.58
CA PRO A 172 -11.70 -20.80 16.01
C PRO A 172 -12.94 -20.72 16.91
N GLU A 173 -13.80 -21.75 16.86
CA GLU A 173 -15.06 -21.82 17.61
C GLU A 173 -14.90 -21.79 19.14
N ASN A 174 -13.74 -22.12 19.68
CA ASN A 174 -13.44 -22.08 21.11
C ASN A 174 -13.20 -20.66 21.64
N ILE A 175 -13.22 -19.65 20.79
CA ILE A 175 -13.10 -18.23 21.17
C ILE A 175 -14.47 -17.56 20.99
N ASP A 176 -14.87 -16.78 22.00
CA ASP A 176 -16.10 -15.98 21.94
C ASP A 176 -15.97 -14.86 20.91
N ARG A 177 -16.43 -15.14 19.68
CA ARG A 177 -16.35 -14.23 18.54
C ARG A 177 -17.09 -12.91 18.80
N GLU A 178 -18.24 -12.95 19.48
CA GLU A 178 -19.02 -11.76 19.79
C GLU A 178 -18.29 -10.83 20.77
N LYS A 179 -17.65 -11.41 21.75
CA LYS A 179 -16.81 -10.65 22.67
C LYS A 179 -15.59 -10.06 21.98
N LEU A 180 -14.98 -10.80 21.05
CA LEU A 180 -13.85 -10.33 20.26
C LEU A 180 -14.25 -9.16 19.35
N LYS A 181 -15.37 -9.28 18.61
CA LYS A 181 -15.91 -8.19 17.79
C LYS A 181 -16.17 -6.92 18.59
N LYS A 182 -16.69 -7.07 19.81
CA LYS A 182 -16.94 -5.93 20.69
C LYS A 182 -15.64 -5.21 21.07
N VAL A 183 -14.61 -5.95 21.49
CA VAL A 183 -13.30 -5.39 21.84
C VAL A 183 -12.65 -4.71 20.65
N VAL A 184 -12.66 -5.35 19.48
CA VAL A 184 -12.08 -4.77 18.26
C VAL A 184 -12.81 -3.50 17.87
N ARG A 185 -14.14 -3.48 17.98
CA ARG A 185 -14.93 -2.26 17.71
C ARG A 185 -14.56 -1.13 18.68
N GLU A 186 -14.41 -1.41 19.97
CA GLU A 186 -14.01 -0.40 20.96
C GLU A 186 -12.63 0.18 20.65
N LEU A 187 -11.65 -0.67 20.32
CA LEU A 187 -10.30 -0.24 19.92
C LEU A 187 -10.29 0.56 18.63
N TYR A 188 -11.09 0.15 17.65
CA TYR A 188 -11.21 0.89 16.38
C TYR A 188 -11.78 2.29 16.61
N LEU A 189 -12.87 2.41 17.37
CA LEU A 189 -13.45 3.71 17.70
C LEU A 189 -12.49 4.59 18.51
N GLU A 190 -11.73 4.01 19.44
CA GLU A 190 -10.70 4.74 20.19
C GLU A 190 -9.59 5.25 19.27
N SER A 191 -9.21 4.49 18.24
CA SER A 191 -8.19 4.90 17.27
C SER A 191 -8.61 6.09 16.41
N LEU A 192 -9.92 6.27 16.17
CA LEU A 192 -10.47 7.39 15.40
C LEU A 192 -10.57 8.69 16.22
N THR A 193 -10.42 8.61 17.55
CA THR A 193 -10.56 9.76 18.45
C THR A 193 -9.22 10.36 18.90
N LYS A 194 -8.11 9.82 18.41
CA LYS A 194 -6.74 10.33 18.65
C LYS A 194 -6.20 11.01 17.39
#